data_5efeec96e2511e76b0f1002681dc56bf
#
_entry.id   5efeec96e2511e76b0f1002681dc56bf
#
_cell.length_a   1.000
_cell.length_b   1.000
_cell.length_c   1.000
_cell.angle_alpha   90.00
_cell.angle_beta   90.00
_cell.angle_gamma   90.00
#
_symmetry.space_group_name_H-M   'P 1'
#
loop_
_entity.id
_entity.type
_entity.pdbx_description
1 polymer ?
#
loop_
_entity_poly.entity_id
_entity_poly.type
_entity_poly.pdbx_seq_one_letter_code
_entity_poly.pdbx_strand_id
1 'polypeptide(L)'
;MTVETVLNNARIVLADEIVEGSIVLRDGLIAGIDAGAGRNGEDMGGDFIIPGLVELHTDHLEGHYAPRPKVRWNPIAAVLAHDAQVATAGI
;
A
#
# COMPACT_ATOMS: atom_id res chain seq x y z
N MET A 1 18.92 -0.26 12.77
CA MET A 1 19.12 -0.80 11.40
C MET A 1 18.23 -0.06 10.44
N THR A 2 18.79 0.46 9.37
CA THR A 2 18.04 1.14 8.32
C THR A 2 17.47 0.12 7.35
N VAL A 3 16.16 0.18 7.11
CA VAL A 3 15.49 -0.66 6.12
C VAL A 3 15.22 0.20 4.88
N GLU A 4 15.79 -0.20 3.76
CA GLU A 4 15.65 0.52 2.50
C GLU A 4 15.13 -0.41 1.41
N THR A 5 14.14 0.07 0.66
CA THR A 5 13.60 -0.60 -0.52
C THR A 5 13.69 0.35 -1.70
N VAL A 6 14.20 -0.12 -2.82
CA VAL A 6 14.27 0.63 -4.07
C VAL A 6 13.41 -0.08 -5.11
N LEU A 7 12.48 0.64 -5.70
CA LEU A 7 11.64 0.15 -6.79
C LEU A 7 12.03 0.90 -8.06
N ASN A 8 12.51 0.15 -9.05
CA ASN A 8 13.04 0.69 -10.31
C ASN A 8 12.09 0.46 -11.48
N ASN A 9 12.34 1.15 -12.57
CA ASN A 9 11.62 0.98 -13.84
C ASN A 9 10.12 1.09 -13.62
N ALA A 10 9.73 2.15 -12.94
CA ALA A 10 8.34 2.40 -12.56
C ALA A 10 7.85 3.72 -13.14
N ARG A 11 6.52 3.83 -13.27
CA ARG A 11 5.83 5.09 -13.55
C ARG A 11 5.22 5.58 -12.24
N ILE A 12 5.86 6.59 -11.65
CA ILE A 12 5.52 7.08 -10.32
C ILE A 12 4.55 8.24 -10.47
N VAL A 13 3.34 8.07 -9.96
CA VAL A 13 2.27 9.06 -10.08
C VAL A 13 2.37 10.05 -8.94
N LEU A 14 2.73 11.28 -9.26
CA LEU A 14 2.76 12.42 -8.35
C LEU A 14 1.51 13.29 -8.52
N ALA A 15 1.40 14.34 -7.72
CA ALA A 15 0.23 15.21 -7.74
C ALA A 15 0.01 15.91 -9.10
N ASP A 16 1.08 16.22 -9.81
CA ASP A 16 1.05 17.04 -11.03
C ASP A 16 1.80 16.43 -12.21
N GLU A 17 2.45 15.28 -12.01
CA GLU A 17 3.22 14.63 -13.07
C GLU A 17 3.38 13.14 -12.83
N ILE A 18 3.82 12.42 -13.86
CA ILE A 18 4.24 11.03 -13.75
C ILE A 18 5.73 10.98 -14.04
N VAL A 19 6.50 10.44 -13.10
CA VAL A 19 7.95 10.30 -13.23
C VAL A 19 8.29 8.86 -13.60
N GLU A 20 8.98 8.67 -14.71
CA GLU A 20 9.53 7.37 -15.07
C GLU A 20 10.91 7.22 -14.43
N GLY A 21 11.02 6.32 -13.46
CA GLY A 21 12.26 6.16 -12.73
C GLY A 21 12.14 5.25 -11.53
N SER A 22 12.72 5.67 -10.43
CA SER A 22 12.78 4.88 -9.21
C SER A 22 12.28 5.66 -8.00
N ILE A 23 11.78 4.91 -7.03
CA ILE A 23 11.41 5.44 -5.71
C ILE A 23 12.22 4.71 -4.65
N VAL A 24 12.71 5.46 -3.69
CA VAL A 24 13.45 4.94 -2.54
C VAL A 24 12.59 5.08 -1.31
N LEU A 25 12.31 3.96 -0.67
CA LEU A 25 11.58 3.90 0.59
C LEU A 25 12.58 3.55 1.69
N ARG A 26 12.63 4.35 2.74
CA ARG A 26 13.55 4.13 3.85
C ARG A 26 12.82 4.33 5.17
N ASP A 27 12.86 3.31 6.00
CA ASP A 27 12.26 3.34 7.34
C ASP A 27 10.78 3.80 7.33
N GLY A 28 10.02 3.32 6.34
CA GLY A 28 8.61 3.65 6.21
C GLY A 28 8.29 5.00 5.57
N LEU A 29 9.31 5.70 5.06
CA LEU A 29 9.15 7.00 4.43
C LEU A 29 9.66 6.98 2.99
N ILE A 30 9.11 7.87 2.15
CA ILE A 30 9.66 8.11 0.82
C ILE A 30 10.91 8.96 0.99
N ALA A 31 12.07 8.37 0.72
CA ALA A 31 13.36 9.06 0.86
C ALA A 31 13.78 9.80 -0.41
N GLY A 32 13.31 9.35 -1.58
CA GLY A 32 13.63 10.02 -2.83
C GLY A 32 12.89 9.45 -4.02
N ILE A 33 12.77 10.27 -5.06
CA ILE A 33 12.21 9.90 -6.36
C ILE A 33 13.18 10.42 -7.40
N ASP A 34 13.69 9.50 -8.24
CA ASP A 34 14.68 9.83 -9.25
C ASP A 34 14.17 9.46 -10.64
N ALA A 35 14.30 10.38 -11.59
CA ALA A 35 13.97 10.13 -12.99
C ALA A 35 15.06 9.29 -13.67
N GLY A 36 14.64 8.47 -14.63
CA GLY A 36 15.56 7.70 -15.45
C GLY A 36 16.06 6.42 -14.81
N ALA A 37 17.03 5.77 -15.47
CA ALA A 37 17.66 4.58 -14.95
C ALA A 37 18.60 4.98 -13.81
N GLY A 38 18.37 4.42 -12.64
CA GLY A 38 19.12 4.87 -11.49
C GLY A 38 19.71 3.73 -10.70
N ARG A 39 19.13 3.47 -9.55
CA ARG A 39 19.68 2.56 -8.56
C ARG A 39 19.35 1.11 -8.85
N ASN A 40 20.15 0.23 -8.26
CA ASN A 40 19.78 -1.18 -8.19
C ASN A 40 18.62 -1.34 -7.23
N GLY A 41 17.60 -2.09 -7.66
CA GLY A 41 16.39 -2.33 -6.88
C GLY A 41 15.52 -3.33 -7.59
N GLU A 42 14.30 -3.45 -7.09
CA GLU A 42 13.29 -4.32 -7.69
C GLU A 42 12.75 -3.67 -8.98
N ASP A 43 12.75 -4.44 -10.06
CA ASP A 43 12.25 -3.99 -11.36
C ASP A 43 10.72 -4.06 -11.38
N MET A 44 10.07 -2.93 -11.56
CA MET A 44 8.60 -2.85 -11.62
C MET A 44 8.06 -3.10 -13.03
N GLY A 45 8.91 -3.34 -14.02
CA GLY A 45 8.47 -3.68 -15.38
C GLY A 45 7.69 -2.59 -16.08
N GLY A 46 7.86 -1.33 -15.68
CA GLY A 46 7.11 -0.21 -16.23
C GLY A 46 5.72 -0.01 -15.62
N ASP A 47 5.40 -0.73 -14.56
CA ASP A 47 4.14 -0.58 -13.86
C ASP A 47 4.02 0.77 -13.15
N PHE A 48 2.79 1.17 -12.88
CA PHE A 48 2.52 2.39 -12.11
C PHE A 48 2.72 2.15 -10.62
N ILE A 49 3.31 3.14 -9.97
CA ILE A 49 3.31 3.25 -8.50
C ILE A 49 2.43 4.43 -8.14
N ILE A 50 1.41 4.17 -7.34
CA ILE A 50 0.46 5.18 -6.88
C ILE A 50 0.49 5.24 -5.36
N PRO A 51 0.06 6.36 -4.76
CA PRO A 51 -0.18 6.40 -3.32
C PRO A 51 -1.23 5.37 -2.90
N GLY A 52 -1.12 4.85 -1.69
CA GLY A 52 -2.16 4.01 -1.12
C GLY A 52 -3.50 4.74 -1.08
N LEU A 53 -4.56 3.97 -1.09
CA LEU A 53 -5.91 4.50 -1.06
C LEU A 53 -6.26 4.99 0.36
N VAL A 54 -7.07 6.02 0.45
CA VAL A 54 -7.60 6.52 1.72
C VAL A 54 -9.09 6.17 1.78
N GLU A 55 -9.44 5.33 2.74
CA GLU A 55 -10.84 4.94 2.98
C GLU A 55 -11.43 5.86 4.05
N LEU A 56 -12.42 6.64 3.66
CA LEU A 56 -13.08 7.59 4.58
C LEU A 56 -14.22 6.96 5.37
N HIS A 57 -14.78 5.86 4.88
CA HIS A 57 -15.87 5.16 5.53
C HIS A 57 -15.98 3.75 4.98
N THR A 58 -16.09 2.77 5.87
CA THR A 58 -16.35 1.39 5.50
C THR A 58 -17.19 0.69 6.58
N ASP A 59 -18.10 -0.17 6.15
CA ASP A 59 -18.89 -1.02 7.03
C ASP A 59 -18.41 -2.48 7.01
N HIS A 60 -17.28 -2.76 6.38
CA HIS A 60 -16.77 -4.12 6.20
C HIS A 60 -16.41 -4.81 7.52
N LEU A 61 -16.07 -4.06 8.55
CA LEU A 61 -15.81 -4.63 9.87
C LEU A 61 -17.00 -5.43 10.39
N GLU A 62 -18.21 -4.96 10.15
CA GLU A 62 -19.44 -5.66 10.55
C GLU A 62 -19.53 -7.05 9.93
N GLY A 63 -19.12 -7.20 8.68
CA GLY A 63 -19.10 -8.51 8.00
C GLY A 63 -18.17 -9.51 8.65
N HIS A 64 -17.09 -9.05 9.27
CA HIS A 64 -16.17 -9.92 10.02
C HIS A 64 -16.67 -10.23 11.44
N TYR A 65 -17.38 -9.31 12.05
CA TYR A 65 -17.89 -9.45 13.41
C TYR A 65 -19.23 -10.20 13.47
N ALA A 66 -20.15 -9.83 12.59
CA ALA A 66 -21.48 -10.43 12.50
C ALA A 66 -21.71 -10.97 11.08
N PRO A 67 -21.06 -12.11 10.72
CA PRO A 67 -21.05 -12.60 9.33
C PRO A 67 -22.44 -13.06 8.85
N ARG A 68 -23.36 -13.32 9.76
CA ARG A 68 -24.74 -13.67 9.47
C ARG A 68 -25.64 -13.39 10.67
N PRO A 69 -26.97 -13.35 10.50
CA PRO A 69 -27.89 -13.05 11.60
C PRO A 69 -27.68 -13.93 12.81
N LYS A 70 -27.68 -13.32 14.00
CA LYS A 70 -27.53 -13.96 15.31
C LYS A 70 -26.16 -14.61 15.55
N VAL A 71 -25.19 -14.41 14.68
CA VAL A 71 -23.83 -14.88 14.86
C VAL A 71 -22.92 -13.69 15.16
N ARG A 72 -22.22 -13.76 16.29
CA ARG A 72 -21.22 -12.79 16.68
C ARG A 72 -19.88 -13.50 16.78
N TRP A 73 -18.89 -12.95 16.11
CA TRP A 73 -17.52 -13.49 16.15
C TRP A 73 -16.71 -12.78 17.22
N ASN A 74 -15.51 -13.26 17.48
CA ASN A 74 -14.58 -12.59 18.39
C ASN A 74 -14.25 -11.19 17.84
N PRO A 75 -14.46 -10.10 18.61
CA PRO A 75 -14.21 -8.75 18.10
C PRO A 75 -12.75 -8.51 17.70
N ILE A 76 -11.79 -9.04 18.44
CA ILE A 76 -10.36 -8.88 18.12
C ILE A 76 -10.03 -9.59 16.82
N ALA A 77 -10.50 -10.83 16.66
CA ALA A 77 -10.30 -11.57 15.41
C ALA A 77 -10.95 -10.85 14.22
N ALA A 78 -12.12 -10.24 14.42
CA ALA A 78 -12.80 -9.45 13.38
C ALA A 78 -11.97 -8.24 12.97
N VAL A 79 -11.41 -7.51 13.93
CA VAL A 79 -10.54 -6.35 13.66
C VAL A 79 -9.29 -6.76 12.91
N LEU A 80 -8.65 -7.86 13.32
CA LEU A 80 -7.45 -8.37 12.63
C LEU A 80 -7.75 -8.79 11.19
N ALA A 81 -8.88 -9.45 10.96
CA ALA A 81 -9.29 -9.84 9.61
C ALA A 81 -9.59 -8.62 8.74
N HIS A 82 -10.26 -7.62 9.29
CA HIS A 82 -10.55 -6.38 8.59
C HIS A 82 -9.27 -5.60 8.26
N ASP A 83 -8.35 -5.51 9.20
CA ASP A 83 -7.05 -4.86 9.00
C ASP A 83 -6.28 -5.50 7.85
N ALA A 84 -6.22 -6.84 7.83
CA ALA A 84 -5.58 -7.57 6.73
C ALA A 84 -6.26 -7.31 5.39
N GLN A 85 -7.58 -7.25 5.36
CA GLN A 85 -8.34 -6.98 4.15
C GLN A 85 -8.03 -5.59 3.59
N VAL A 86 -8.05 -4.55 4.41
CA VAL A 86 -7.79 -3.18 3.94
C VAL A 86 -6.32 -3.01 3.53
N ALA A 87 -5.39 -3.59 4.27
CA ALA A 87 -3.97 -3.53 3.94
C ALA A 87 -3.66 -4.18 2.58
N THR A 88 -4.26 -5.34 2.30
CA THR A 88 -4.06 -6.04 1.03
C THR A 88 -4.81 -5.41 -0.14
N ALA A 89 -5.78 -4.56 0.14
CA ALA A 89 -6.50 -3.78 -0.88
C ALA A 89 -5.80 -2.46 -1.25
N GLY A 90 -4.69 -2.13 -0.60
CA GLY A 90 -3.94 -0.90 -0.86
C GLY A 90 -4.43 0.31 -0.08
N ILE A 91 -5.15 0.08 1.02
CA ILE A 91 -5.67 1.13 1.88
C ILE A 91 -4.72 1.40 3.04
#